data_74074189054037ae66262278b662fb6d
#
_entry.id   74074189054037ae66262278b662fb6d
#
_cell.length_a   1.000
_cell.length_b   1.000
_cell.length_c   1.000
_cell.angle_alpha   90.00
_cell.angle_beta   90.00
_cell.angle_gamma   90.00
#
_symmetry.space_group_name_H-M   'P 1'
#
loop_
_entity.id
_entity.type
_entity.pdbx_description
1 polymer ?
#
loop_
_entity_poly.entity_id
_entity_poly.type
_entity_poly.pdbx_seq_one_letter_code
_entity_poly.pdbx_strand_id
1 'polypeptide(L)'
;MLSSTKKKYMFIIYELGNKGATVRSIDISKALGVKKASVSLMLPNLVSENLIVRADDGSIELTKSGVHFAGDLYIKYLTLHQFFKEKLGSNDENARTDAICCLCSLSDANANNMTEYILNEHGKN
;
A
#
# COMPACT_ATOMS: atom_id res chain seq x y z
N MET A 1 -3.27 -5.69 -14.13
CA MET A 1 -2.89 -4.48 -13.37
C MET A 1 -3.99 -4.14 -12.37
N LEU A 2 -3.63 -3.85 -11.14
CA LEU A 2 -4.60 -3.47 -10.12
C LEU A 2 -4.98 -2.00 -10.24
N SER A 3 -6.23 -1.69 -9.91
CA SER A 3 -6.70 -0.30 -9.84
C SER A 3 -6.02 0.44 -8.69
N SER A 4 -6.09 1.76 -8.74
CA SER A 4 -5.57 2.62 -7.67
C SER A 4 -6.17 2.24 -6.30
N THR A 5 -7.48 2.00 -6.25
CA THR A 5 -8.16 1.63 -5.02
C THR A 5 -7.66 0.29 -4.47
N LYS A 6 -7.52 -0.71 -5.33
CA LYS A 6 -7.01 -2.03 -4.91
C LYS A 6 -5.58 -1.93 -4.40
N LYS A 7 -4.75 -1.12 -5.04
CA LYS A 7 -3.38 -0.88 -4.57
C LYS A 7 -3.37 -0.30 -3.15
N LYS A 8 -4.25 0.66 -2.88
CA LYS A 8 -4.36 1.25 -1.53
C LYS A 8 -4.77 0.21 -0.49
N TYR A 9 -5.72 -0.66 -0.82
CA TYR A 9 -6.12 -1.74 0.07
C TYR A 9 -4.94 -2.68 0.35
N MET A 10 -4.24 -3.10 -0.70
CA MET A 10 -3.11 -4.01 -0.55
C MET A 10 -1.99 -3.39 0.30
N PHE A 11 -1.70 -2.11 0.07
CA PHE A 11 -0.72 -1.37 0.86
C PHE A 11 -1.10 -1.38 2.35
N ILE A 12 -2.34 -1.05 2.67
CA ILE A 12 -2.80 -0.97 4.06
C ILE A 12 -2.83 -2.33 4.74
N ILE A 13 -3.27 -3.37 4.04
CA ILE A 13 -3.29 -4.71 4.61
C ILE A 13 -1.87 -5.16 4.95
N TYR A 14 -0.92 -4.89 4.07
CA TYR A 14 0.49 -5.21 4.30
C TYR A 14 1.04 -4.45 5.51
N GLU A 15 0.79 -3.15 5.56
CA GLU A 15 1.30 -2.31 6.64
C GLU A 15 0.71 -2.71 8.00
N LEU A 16 -0.59 -2.95 8.06
CA LEU A 16 -1.25 -3.39 9.29
C LEU A 16 -0.71 -4.75 9.76
N GLY A 17 -0.51 -5.66 8.83
CA GLY A 17 0.05 -6.97 9.13
C GLY A 17 1.47 -6.89 9.68
N ASN A 18 2.27 -5.97 9.17
CA ASN A 18 3.65 -5.78 9.64
C ASN A 18 3.73 -5.26 11.08
N LYS A 19 2.67 -4.68 11.60
CA LYS A 19 2.62 -4.25 13.01
C LYS A 19 2.37 -5.41 13.96
N GLY A 20 2.22 -6.62 13.44
CA GLY A 20 2.05 -7.82 14.25
C GLY A 20 0.63 -8.08 14.73
N ALA A 21 -0.30 -7.22 14.39
CA ALA A 21 -1.70 -7.39 14.77
C ALA A 21 -2.47 -8.19 13.71
N THR A 22 -3.52 -8.88 14.16
CA THR A 22 -4.45 -9.54 13.25
C THR A 22 -5.24 -8.48 12.49
N VAL A 23 -5.30 -8.60 11.15
CA VAL A 23 -5.99 -7.63 10.31
C VAL A 23 -7.43 -8.05 10.11
N ARG A 24 -8.36 -7.13 10.38
CA ARG A 24 -9.79 -7.33 10.19
C ARG A 24 -10.38 -6.19 9.36
N SER A 25 -11.58 -6.40 8.83
CA SER A 25 -12.27 -5.39 7.99
C SER A 25 -12.34 -4.03 8.66
N ILE A 26 -12.60 -4.00 9.98
CA ILE A 26 -12.72 -2.73 10.71
C ILE A 26 -11.40 -1.97 10.72
N ASP A 27 -10.27 -2.67 10.79
CA ASP A 27 -8.95 -2.05 10.78
C ASP A 27 -8.67 -1.37 9.44
N ILE A 28 -9.06 -2.02 8.35
CA ILE A 28 -8.92 -1.49 7.00
C ILE A 28 -9.81 -0.26 6.82
N SER A 29 -11.07 -0.35 7.25
CA SER A 29 -12.01 0.75 7.17
C SER A 29 -11.48 2.00 7.89
N LYS A 30 -10.97 1.83 9.09
CA LYS A 30 -10.40 2.93 9.88
C LYS A 30 -9.14 3.50 9.23
N ALA A 31 -8.25 2.63 8.76
CA ALA A 31 -6.97 3.08 8.19
C ALA A 31 -7.16 3.84 6.88
N LEU A 32 -8.11 3.42 6.05
CA LEU A 32 -8.38 4.06 4.76
C LEU A 32 -9.40 5.20 4.86
N GLY A 33 -10.13 5.30 5.96
CA GLY A 33 -11.19 6.30 6.10
C GLY A 33 -12.37 6.02 5.17
N VAL A 34 -12.68 4.75 4.92
CA VAL A 34 -13.80 4.35 4.05
C VAL A 34 -14.85 3.62 4.88
N LYS A 35 -16.06 3.49 4.31
CA LYS A 35 -17.17 2.83 4.98
C LYS A 35 -16.93 1.31 5.04
N LYS A 36 -17.44 0.67 6.09
CA LYS A 36 -17.37 -0.78 6.24
C LYS A 36 -17.99 -1.51 5.04
N ALA A 37 -19.07 -0.98 4.48
CA ALA A 37 -19.71 -1.54 3.29
C ALA A 37 -18.77 -1.57 2.09
N SER A 38 -17.95 -0.52 1.93
CA SER A 38 -16.96 -0.47 0.85
C SER A 38 -15.92 -1.56 0.99
N VAL A 39 -15.44 -1.78 2.23
CA VAL A 39 -14.47 -2.85 2.51
C VAL A 39 -15.10 -4.22 2.20
N SER A 40 -16.35 -4.44 2.65
CA SER A 40 -17.05 -5.71 2.40
C SER A 40 -17.22 -6.02 0.92
N LEU A 41 -17.36 -5.00 0.08
CA LEU A 41 -17.46 -5.16 -1.37
C LEU A 41 -16.09 -5.42 -2.02
N MET A 42 -15.03 -4.82 -1.47
CA MET A 42 -13.69 -4.96 -2.05
C MET A 42 -13.03 -6.29 -1.72
N LEU A 43 -13.18 -6.79 -0.49
CA LEU A 43 -12.46 -7.99 -0.05
C LEU A 43 -12.71 -9.21 -0.94
N PRO A 44 -13.93 -9.52 -1.39
CA PRO A 44 -14.13 -10.64 -2.30
C PRO A 44 -13.37 -10.51 -3.62
N ASN A 45 -13.20 -9.28 -4.11
CA ASN A 45 -12.42 -9.03 -5.32
C ASN A 45 -10.94 -9.38 -5.12
N LEU A 46 -10.40 -9.02 -3.96
CA LEU A 46 -9.00 -9.33 -3.64
C LEU A 46 -8.80 -10.83 -3.44
N VAL A 47 -9.80 -11.52 -2.87
CA VAL A 47 -9.79 -12.98 -2.75
C VAL A 47 -9.78 -13.63 -4.13
N SER A 48 -10.65 -13.16 -5.04
CA SER A 48 -10.76 -13.74 -6.38
C SER A 48 -9.49 -13.54 -7.21
N GLU A 49 -8.73 -12.50 -6.92
CA GLU A 49 -7.45 -12.23 -7.58
C GLU A 49 -6.28 -12.93 -6.89
N ASN A 50 -6.57 -13.77 -5.91
CA ASN A 50 -5.57 -14.56 -5.16
C ASN A 50 -4.54 -13.69 -4.43
N LEU A 51 -4.96 -12.55 -3.93
CA LEU A 51 -4.08 -11.63 -3.21
C LEU A 51 -4.23 -11.74 -1.70
N ILE A 52 -5.42 -12.12 -1.23
CA ILE A 52 -5.72 -12.32 0.20
C ILE A 52 -6.52 -13.58 0.39
N VAL A 53 -6.51 -14.09 1.63
CA VAL A 53 -7.43 -15.13 2.09
C VAL A 53 -8.13 -14.64 3.34
N ARG A 54 -9.36 -15.13 3.56
CA ARG A 54 -10.11 -14.89 4.78
C ARG A 54 -10.09 -16.15 5.62
N ALA A 55 -9.59 -16.04 6.83
CA ALA A 55 -9.59 -17.16 7.78
C ALA A 55 -10.99 -17.38 8.34
N ASP A 56 -11.19 -18.52 8.99
CA ASP A 56 -12.50 -18.88 9.55
C ASP A 56 -13.00 -17.87 10.59
N ASP A 57 -12.09 -17.22 11.30
CA ASP A 57 -12.42 -16.19 12.29
C ASP A 57 -12.65 -14.82 11.67
N GLY A 58 -12.62 -14.72 10.34
CA GLY A 58 -12.81 -13.46 9.60
C GLY A 58 -11.57 -12.62 9.45
N SER A 59 -10.43 -13.05 9.99
CA SER A 59 -9.18 -12.31 9.81
C SER A 59 -8.72 -12.40 8.36
N ILE A 60 -7.92 -11.41 7.95
CA ILE A 60 -7.45 -11.25 6.58
C ILE A 60 -5.95 -11.46 6.56
N GLU A 61 -5.51 -12.34 5.67
CA GLU A 61 -4.09 -12.63 5.48
C GLU A 61 -3.72 -12.47 4.01
N LEU A 62 -2.50 -12.02 3.76
CA LEU A 62 -1.97 -11.94 2.40
C LEU A 62 -1.56 -13.33 1.94
N THR A 63 -1.84 -13.64 0.67
CA THR A 63 -1.26 -14.81 0.02
C THR A 63 0.21 -14.53 -0.28
N LYS A 64 0.94 -15.52 -0.76
CA LYS A 64 2.32 -15.34 -1.21
C LYS A 64 2.39 -14.27 -2.31
N SER A 65 1.46 -14.31 -3.27
CA SER A 65 1.36 -13.29 -4.32
C SER A 65 1.05 -11.91 -3.74
N GLY A 66 0.15 -11.86 -2.75
CA GLY A 66 -0.21 -10.62 -2.08
C GLY A 66 0.96 -10.00 -1.35
N VAL A 67 1.74 -10.79 -0.64
CA VAL A 67 2.97 -10.32 0.05
C VAL A 67 3.95 -9.74 -0.95
N HIS A 68 4.17 -10.45 -2.06
CA HIS A 68 5.10 -10.00 -3.10
C HIS A 68 4.65 -8.65 -3.69
N PHE A 69 3.38 -8.55 -4.07
CA PHE A 69 2.82 -7.34 -4.66
C PHE A 69 2.85 -6.16 -3.67
N ALA A 70 2.32 -6.38 -2.48
CA ALA A 70 2.20 -5.31 -1.47
C ALA A 70 3.56 -4.90 -0.92
N GLY A 71 4.48 -5.85 -0.77
CA GLY A 71 5.84 -5.57 -0.31
C GLY A 71 6.59 -4.66 -1.28
N ASP A 72 6.42 -4.91 -2.58
CA ASP A 72 7.01 -4.06 -3.62
C ASP A 72 6.45 -2.63 -3.54
N LEU A 73 5.13 -2.49 -3.37
CA LEU A 73 4.50 -1.18 -3.16
C LEU A 73 5.07 -0.49 -1.92
N TYR A 74 5.25 -1.23 -0.84
CA TYR A 74 5.72 -0.66 0.42
C TYR A 74 7.15 -0.12 0.31
N ILE A 75 8.02 -0.82 -0.39
CA ILE A 75 9.40 -0.36 -0.62
C ILE A 75 9.39 0.94 -1.42
N LYS A 76 8.56 1.00 -2.47
CA LYS A 76 8.41 2.23 -3.25
C LYS A 76 7.84 3.37 -2.42
N TYR A 77 6.88 3.06 -1.54
CA TYR A 77 6.34 4.05 -0.62
C TYR A 77 7.44 4.65 0.26
N LEU A 78 8.28 3.82 0.84
CA LEU A 78 9.36 4.31 1.71
C LEU A 78 10.29 5.26 0.94
N THR A 79 10.60 4.94 -0.30
CA THR A 79 11.44 5.79 -1.15
C THR A 79 10.79 7.15 -1.38
N LEU A 80 9.52 7.17 -1.76
CA LEU A 80 8.79 8.42 -2.01
C LEU A 80 8.58 9.23 -0.73
N HIS A 81 8.25 8.56 0.36
CA HIS A 81 8.05 9.20 1.66
C HIS A 81 9.32 9.95 2.08
N GLN A 82 10.46 9.29 1.99
CA GLN A 82 11.75 9.88 2.33
C GLN A 82 12.08 11.06 1.41
N PHE A 83 11.82 10.92 0.11
CA PHE A 83 12.04 11.98 -0.86
C PHE A 83 11.22 13.24 -0.53
N PHE A 84 9.93 13.06 -0.25
CA PHE A 84 9.07 14.18 0.10
C PHE A 84 9.54 14.89 1.37
N LYS A 85 9.98 14.13 2.37
CA LYS A 85 10.46 14.72 3.63
C LYS A 85 11.80 15.43 3.45
N GLU A 86 12.76 14.78 2.84
CA GLU A 86 14.13 15.29 2.78
C GLU A 86 14.36 16.33 1.68
N LYS A 87 13.76 16.14 0.51
CA LYS A 87 13.99 17.01 -0.64
C LYS A 87 12.94 18.11 -0.79
N LEU A 88 11.70 17.82 -0.43
CA LEU A 88 10.61 18.79 -0.56
C LEU A 88 10.22 19.45 0.77
N GLY A 89 10.82 19.01 1.88
CA GLY A 89 10.56 19.59 3.19
C GLY A 89 9.16 19.32 3.72
N SER A 90 8.48 18.29 3.25
CA SER A 90 7.14 17.96 3.69
C SER A 90 7.14 17.46 5.13
N ASN A 91 6.08 17.77 5.89
CA ASN A 91 5.89 17.14 7.19
C ASN A 91 5.56 15.66 7.00
N ASP A 92 5.66 14.89 8.08
CA ASP A 92 5.49 13.44 8.01
C ASP A 92 4.13 13.02 7.49
N GLU A 93 3.06 13.69 7.95
CA GLU A 93 1.69 13.35 7.55
C GLU A 93 1.46 13.59 6.06
N ASN A 94 1.87 14.76 5.56
CA ASN A 94 1.73 15.09 4.14
C ASN A 94 2.60 14.18 3.27
N ALA A 95 3.83 13.91 3.70
CA ALA A 95 4.72 13.01 2.98
C ALA A 95 4.11 11.62 2.85
N ARG A 96 3.49 11.12 3.91
CA ARG A 96 2.81 9.82 3.90
C ARG A 96 1.63 9.81 2.95
N THR A 97 0.73 10.77 3.10
CA THR A 97 -0.49 10.84 2.28
C THR A 97 -0.15 10.97 0.81
N ASP A 98 0.77 11.88 0.48
CA ASP A 98 1.14 12.14 -0.91
C ASP A 98 1.92 10.97 -1.52
N ALA A 99 2.78 10.32 -0.76
CA ALA A 99 3.51 9.16 -1.25
C ALA A 99 2.57 8.01 -1.60
N ILE A 100 1.60 7.72 -0.74
CA ILE A 100 0.60 6.67 -1.00
C ILE A 100 -0.23 7.03 -2.22
N CYS A 101 -0.73 8.25 -2.28
CA CYS A 101 -1.57 8.72 -3.38
C CYS A 101 -0.82 8.66 -4.71
N CYS A 102 0.39 9.21 -4.73
CA CYS A 102 1.25 9.23 -5.92
C CYS A 102 1.53 7.81 -6.42
N LEU A 103 2.00 6.95 -5.52
CA LEU A 103 2.37 5.58 -5.85
C LEU A 103 1.21 4.78 -6.42
N CYS A 104 0.04 4.89 -5.81
CA CYS A 104 -1.13 4.11 -6.22
C CYS A 104 -1.79 4.64 -7.50
N SER A 105 -1.57 5.90 -7.83
CA SER A 105 -2.17 6.55 -9.01
C SER A 105 -1.31 6.47 -10.26
N LEU A 106 0.00 6.24 -10.10
CA LEU A 106 0.91 6.12 -11.25
C LEU A 106 0.76 4.77 -11.94
N SER A 107 1.12 4.72 -13.22
CA SER A 107 1.33 3.45 -13.90
C SER A 107 2.47 2.69 -13.21
N ASP A 108 2.47 1.37 -13.33
CA ASP A 108 3.54 0.55 -12.73
C ASP A 108 4.91 0.94 -13.31
N ALA A 109 4.95 1.21 -14.62
CA ALA A 109 6.20 1.62 -15.27
C ALA A 109 6.74 2.94 -14.70
N ASN A 110 5.88 3.95 -14.57
CA ASN A 110 6.32 5.23 -14.03
C ASN A 110 6.63 5.18 -12.55
N ALA A 111 5.92 4.37 -11.77
CA ALA A 111 6.25 4.16 -10.37
C ALA A 111 7.64 3.55 -10.23
N ASN A 112 7.96 2.54 -11.03
CA ASN A 112 9.30 1.93 -11.04
C ASN A 112 10.38 2.93 -11.43
N ASN A 113 10.16 3.64 -12.53
CA ASN A 113 11.15 4.56 -13.08
C ASN A 113 11.41 5.73 -12.12
N MET A 114 10.36 6.25 -11.51
CA MET A 114 10.49 7.36 -10.57
C MET A 114 11.26 6.95 -9.31
N THR A 115 10.94 5.79 -8.74
CA THR A 115 11.64 5.33 -7.54
C THR A 115 13.10 4.99 -7.85
N GLU A 116 13.39 4.41 -8.99
CA GLU A 116 14.78 4.16 -9.43
C GLU A 116 15.55 5.47 -9.59
N TYR A 117 14.92 6.48 -10.21
CA TYR A 117 15.55 7.78 -10.37
C TYR A 117 15.91 8.40 -9.02
N ILE A 118 14.98 8.37 -8.08
CA ILE A 118 15.19 8.93 -6.74
C ILE A 118 16.32 8.20 -6.02
N LEU A 119 16.35 6.87 -6.09
CA LEU A 119 17.39 6.06 -5.45
C LEU A 119 18.75 6.34 -6.06
N ASN A 120 18.84 6.49 -7.37
CA ASN A 120 20.11 6.79 -8.05
C ASN A 120 20.65 8.17 -7.69
N GLU A 121 19.77 9.17 -7.63
CA GLU A 121 20.17 10.53 -7.23
C GLU A 121 20.59 10.58 -5.78
N HIS A 122 19.90 9.86 -4.90
CA HIS A 122 20.25 9.77 -3.49
C HIS A 122 21.61 9.10 -3.31
N GLY A 123 21.89 8.05 -4.08
CA GLY A 123 23.15 7.32 -4.04
C GLY A 123 24.38 8.11 -4.52
N LYS A 124 24.16 9.20 -5.25
CA LYS A 124 25.25 10.06 -5.75
C LYS A 124 25.75 11.07 -4.72
N ASN A 125 25.04 11.21 -3.64
CA ASN A 125 25.42 12.11 -2.57
C ASN A 125 26.28 11.41 -1.54
#